data_e7fb5a12ca3dbdaa242d4169834f4319
#
_entry.id   e7fb5a12ca3dbdaa242d4169834f4319
#
_cell.length_a   1.000
_cell.length_b   1.000
_cell.length_c   1.000
_cell.angle_alpha   90.00
_cell.angle_beta   90.00
_cell.angle_gamma   90.00
#
_symmetry.space_group_name_H-M   'P 1'
#
loop_
_entity.id
_entity.type
_entity.pdbx_description
1 polymer ?
#
loop_
_entity_poly.entity_id
_entity_poly.type
_entity_poly.pdbx_seq_one_letter_code
_entity_poly.pdbx_strand_id
1 'polypeptide(L)'
;MSDPDPILDPETRAAMRAVYLETVDDRSDTWIFGYGSLMWNPGFDHRDCGPAMLFGWHRSFCIYSHHYRGTPERPGLVLGLDRGGSCQGMAYRVAGNRAHDVLGYLWDREMVTGVYQPRTLSAHVNGRKVRCRTFTAARGHVQYAGRLSIAETAAMIASASGVGGSNRSYLANTVAHLDELGIGDGPLHAILRTVEAG
;
A
#
# COMPACT_ATOMS: atom_id res chain seq x y z
N MET A 1 28.32 -3.76 0.92
CA MET A 1 26.98 -3.91 1.51
C MET A 1 26.00 -3.46 0.44
N SER A 2 25.07 -4.31 0.02
CA SER A 2 24.01 -3.90 -0.91
C SER A 2 23.10 -2.87 -0.25
N ASP A 3 22.62 -1.90 -1.04
CA ASP A 3 21.64 -0.90 -0.59
C ASP A 3 20.40 -1.59 -0.01
N PRO A 4 19.98 -1.31 1.22
CA PRO A 4 18.81 -1.93 1.82
C PRO A 4 17.49 -1.47 1.18
N ASP A 5 17.47 -0.31 0.52
CA ASP A 5 16.35 0.21 -0.27
C ASP A 5 16.80 0.45 -1.72
N PRO A 6 17.04 -0.60 -2.51
CA PRO A 6 17.52 -0.42 -3.87
C PRO A 6 16.46 0.30 -4.70
N ILE A 7 16.66 1.58 -4.94
CA ILE A 7 15.84 2.33 -5.88
C ILE A 7 16.04 1.70 -7.25
N LEU A 8 14.94 1.38 -7.94
CA LEU A 8 15.02 0.90 -9.31
C LEU A 8 15.72 1.96 -10.18
N ASP A 9 16.69 1.53 -10.96
CA ASP A 9 17.33 2.46 -11.90
C ASP A 9 16.30 3.03 -12.88
N PRO A 10 16.48 4.27 -13.33
CA PRO A 10 15.47 4.97 -14.12
C PRO A 10 15.08 4.25 -15.43
N GLU A 11 16.01 3.56 -16.07
CA GLU A 11 15.78 2.87 -17.34
C GLU A 11 14.92 1.61 -17.10
N THR A 12 15.30 0.77 -16.15
CA THR A 12 14.51 -0.41 -15.73
C THR A 12 13.11 0.01 -15.31
N ARG A 13 13.00 1.07 -14.49
CA ARG A 13 11.71 1.58 -14.01
C ARG A 13 10.84 2.05 -15.17
N ALA A 14 11.39 2.77 -16.13
CA ALA A 14 10.68 3.25 -17.32
C ALA A 14 10.21 2.09 -18.21
N ALA A 15 11.07 1.09 -18.43
CA ALA A 15 10.73 -0.10 -19.20
C ALA A 15 9.60 -0.90 -18.55
N MET A 16 9.67 -1.15 -17.25
CA MET A 16 8.60 -1.82 -16.50
C MET A 16 7.29 -1.03 -16.52
N ARG A 17 7.37 0.31 -16.45
CA ARG A 17 6.21 1.20 -16.54
C ARG A 17 5.52 1.08 -17.90
N ALA A 18 6.29 1.09 -18.98
CA ALA A 18 5.76 0.95 -20.33
C ALA A 18 4.99 -0.37 -20.48
N VAL A 19 5.60 -1.49 -20.11
CA VAL A 19 4.95 -2.82 -20.12
C VAL A 19 3.68 -2.86 -19.27
N TYR A 20 3.69 -2.25 -18.10
CA TYR A 20 2.49 -2.17 -17.25
C TYR A 20 1.37 -1.38 -17.92
N LEU A 21 1.69 -0.25 -18.53
CA LEU A 21 0.70 0.63 -19.17
C LEU A 21 0.12 0.04 -20.47
N GLU A 22 0.83 -0.83 -21.17
CA GLU A 22 0.28 -1.62 -22.29
C GLU A 22 -0.89 -2.52 -21.88
N THR A 23 -0.99 -2.88 -20.60
CA THR A 23 -2.12 -3.68 -20.08
C THR A 23 -3.37 -2.86 -19.78
N VAL A 24 -3.35 -1.55 -20.00
CA VAL A 24 -4.46 -0.64 -19.68
C VAL A 24 -5.41 -0.55 -20.85
N ASP A 25 -6.69 -0.85 -20.60
CA ASP A 25 -7.78 -0.60 -21.55
C ASP A 25 -8.36 0.79 -21.25
N ASP A 26 -8.21 1.71 -22.21
CA ASP A 26 -8.71 3.09 -22.12
C ASP A 26 -10.17 3.26 -22.56
N ARG A 27 -10.81 2.16 -23.05
CA ARG A 27 -12.20 2.15 -23.54
C ARG A 27 -13.20 1.92 -22.43
N SER A 28 -12.77 1.29 -21.33
CA SER A 28 -13.64 0.96 -20.20
C SER A 28 -13.13 1.57 -18.90
N ASP A 29 -14.08 1.91 -18.00
CA ASP A 29 -13.75 2.40 -16.67
C ASP A 29 -12.90 1.35 -15.93
N THR A 30 -11.88 1.80 -15.23
CA THR A 30 -11.05 0.95 -14.40
C THR A 30 -11.30 1.21 -12.92
N TRP A 31 -11.24 0.15 -12.11
CA TRP A 31 -11.30 0.25 -10.66
C TRP A 31 -9.91 0.17 -10.04
N ILE A 32 -9.66 0.99 -9.02
CA ILE A 32 -8.42 1.01 -8.24
C ILE A 32 -8.77 0.71 -6.80
N PHE A 33 -8.07 -0.25 -6.18
CA PHE A 33 -8.26 -0.58 -4.77
C PHE A 33 -7.13 -0.01 -3.92
N GLY A 34 -7.51 0.86 -2.98
CA GLY A 34 -6.63 1.44 -1.96
C GLY A 34 -6.82 0.75 -0.61
N TYR A 35 -5.70 0.46 0.06
CA TYR A 35 -5.67 -0.16 1.39
C TYR A 35 -4.82 0.60 2.41
N GLY A 36 -4.13 1.64 2.00
CA GLY A 36 -3.29 2.53 2.80
C GLY A 36 -3.58 3.98 2.46
N SER A 37 -2.54 4.79 2.26
CA SER A 37 -2.68 6.24 2.01
C SER A 37 -3.56 6.60 0.82
N LEU A 38 -3.73 5.71 -0.16
CA LEU A 38 -4.69 5.89 -1.25
C LEU A 38 -6.14 6.03 -0.79
N MET A 39 -6.50 5.51 0.40
CA MET A 39 -7.88 5.57 0.88
C MET A 39 -8.32 6.99 1.24
N TRP A 40 -7.40 7.83 1.72
CA TRP A 40 -7.68 9.23 2.13
C TRP A 40 -6.96 10.27 1.26
N ASN A 41 -5.99 9.85 0.47
CA ASN A 41 -5.24 10.70 -0.45
C ASN A 41 -4.99 9.96 -1.78
N PRO A 42 -6.02 9.74 -2.61
CA PRO A 42 -5.87 9.08 -3.90
C PRO A 42 -4.96 9.86 -4.85
N GLY A 43 -5.07 11.20 -4.89
CA GLY A 43 -4.26 12.07 -5.74
C GLY A 43 -4.67 12.05 -7.21
N PHE A 44 -5.86 11.54 -7.54
CA PHE A 44 -6.40 11.49 -8.89
C PHE A 44 -7.94 11.67 -8.90
N ASP A 45 -8.47 12.13 -10.01
CA ASP A 45 -9.91 12.27 -10.22
C ASP A 45 -10.57 10.91 -10.44
N HIS A 46 -11.75 10.72 -9.88
CA HIS A 46 -12.55 9.51 -10.01
C HIS A 46 -14.03 9.83 -10.19
N ARG A 47 -14.76 8.95 -10.88
CA ARG A 47 -16.20 9.09 -11.12
C ARG A 47 -17.03 8.64 -9.92
N ASP A 48 -16.52 7.69 -9.17
CA ASP A 48 -17.22 7.03 -8.08
C ASP A 48 -16.21 6.43 -7.12
N CYS A 49 -16.56 6.34 -5.83
CA CYS A 49 -15.74 5.66 -4.84
C CYS A 49 -16.64 5.05 -3.76
N GLY A 50 -16.13 4.03 -3.10
CA GLY A 50 -16.84 3.42 -2.00
C GLY A 50 -16.03 2.34 -1.29
N PRO A 51 -16.53 1.91 -0.12
CA PRO A 51 -15.91 0.82 0.62
C PRO A 51 -15.89 -0.46 -0.22
N ALA A 52 -14.79 -1.16 -0.13
CA ALA A 52 -14.57 -2.39 -0.87
C ALA A 52 -13.93 -3.47 -0.01
N MET A 53 -14.29 -4.72 -0.25
CA MET A 53 -13.74 -5.88 0.41
C MET A 53 -12.93 -6.74 -0.56
N LEU A 54 -11.68 -7.00 -0.22
CA LEU A 54 -10.78 -7.87 -0.95
C LEU A 54 -10.53 -9.12 -0.11
N PHE A 55 -10.80 -10.30 -0.67
CA PHE A 55 -10.54 -11.59 -0.02
C PHE A 55 -9.23 -12.22 -0.50
N GLY A 56 -8.57 -12.98 0.36
CA GLY A 56 -7.30 -13.64 0.10
C GLY A 56 -6.08 -12.72 0.26
N TRP A 57 -6.30 -11.51 0.75
CA TRP A 57 -5.28 -10.50 1.00
C TRP A 57 -5.61 -9.71 2.26
N HIS A 58 -4.60 -9.28 3.01
CA HIS A 58 -4.78 -8.44 4.20
C HIS A 58 -3.76 -7.31 4.23
N ARG A 59 -4.11 -6.23 4.90
CA ARG A 59 -3.21 -5.10 5.19
C ARG A 59 -2.26 -5.50 6.31
N SER A 60 -0.97 -5.21 6.15
CA SER A 60 0.04 -5.54 7.15
C SER A 60 1.22 -4.57 7.07
N PHE A 61 1.86 -4.30 8.20
CA PHE A 61 3.18 -3.68 8.27
C PHE A 61 4.24 -4.74 7.92
N CYS A 62 4.44 -4.99 6.65
CA CYS A 62 5.30 -6.07 6.15
C CYS A 62 6.42 -5.61 5.22
N ILE A 63 6.67 -4.31 5.14
CA ILE A 63 7.69 -3.73 4.27
C ILE A 63 8.62 -2.86 5.11
N TYR A 64 9.92 -3.14 5.08
CA TYR A 64 10.94 -2.29 5.68
C TYR A 64 11.03 -0.94 4.96
N SER A 65 11.17 0.11 5.73
CA SER A 65 11.41 1.47 5.25
C SER A 65 12.69 2.00 5.86
N HIS A 66 13.75 2.04 5.06
CA HIS A 66 15.07 2.50 5.49
C HIS A 66 15.33 3.98 5.19
N HIS A 67 14.32 4.68 4.63
CA HIS A 67 14.44 6.09 4.27
C HIS A 67 13.27 6.94 4.79
N TYR A 68 12.01 6.60 4.42
CA TYR A 68 10.87 7.44 4.75
C TYR A 68 10.44 7.36 6.22
N ARG A 69 10.43 6.16 6.82
CA ARG A 69 9.94 5.92 8.19
C ARG A 69 10.98 5.29 9.10
N GLY A 70 12.21 5.18 8.62
CA GLY A 70 13.35 4.65 9.34
C GLY A 70 14.65 5.04 8.67
N THR A 71 15.74 4.45 9.14
CA THR A 71 17.08 4.51 8.55
C THR A 71 17.61 3.10 8.33
N PRO A 72 18.72 2.89 7.60
CA PRO A 72 19.35 1.57 7.48
C PRO A 72 19.66 0.91 8.82
N GLU A 73 20.07 1.67 9.82
CA GLU A 73 20.42 1.19 11.18
C GLU A 73 19.18 0.93 12.05
N ARG A 74 18.09 1.65 11.77
CA ARG A 74 16.80 1.54 12.48
C ARG A 74 15.65 1.59 11.50
N PRO A 75 15.41 0.50 10.77
CA PRO A 75 14.35 0.45 9.77
C PRO A 75 12.98 0.61 10.43
N GLY A 76 12.14 1.41 9.80
CA GLY A 76 10.72 1.46 10.09
C GLY A 76 9.94 0.44 9.27
N LEU A 77 8.63 0.45 9.42
CA LEU A 77 7.72 -0.39 8.66
C LEU A 77 6.67 0.46 7.95
N VAL A 78 6.31 0.05 6.75
CA VAL A 78 5.18 0.60 6.00
C VAL A 78 4.22 -0.51 5.58
N LEU A 79 3.01 -0.10 5.20
CA LEU A 79 1.94 -1.03 4.84
C LEU A 79 2.23 -1.71 3.51
N GLY A 80 1.94 -3.01 3.47
CA GLY A 80 1.78 -3.78 2.26
C GLY A 80 0.46 -4.55 2.25
N LEU A 81 -0.02 -4.90 1.07
CA LEU A 81 -1.11 -5.85 0.89
C LEU A 81 -0.50 -7.23 0.75
N ASP A 82 -0.62 -8.05 1.77
CA ASP A 82 -0.02 -9.38 1.81
C ASP A 82 -1.07 -10.49 1.66
N ARG A 83 -0.63 -11.69 1.31
CA ARG A 83 -1.52 -12.84 1.04
C ARG A 83 -2.14 -13.39 2.31
N GLY A 84 -3.41 -13.76 2.20
CA GLY A 84 -4.23 -14.37 3.26
C GLY A 84 -5.26 -13.41 3.84
N GLY A 85 -6.27 -13.94 4.52
CA GLY A 85 -7.30 -13.15 5.18
C GLY A 85 -8.19 -12.33 4.25
N SER A 86 -8.55 -11.14 4.71
CA SER A 86 -9.34 -10.15 3.96
C SER A 86 -8.88 -8.74 4.28
N CYS A 87 -9.13 -7.82 3.38
CA CYS A 87 -8.82 -6.39 3.53
C CYS A 87 -10.02 -5.55 3.14
N GLN A 88 -10.54 -4.80 4.09
CA GLN A 88 -11.48 -3.72 3.81
C GLN A 88 -10.68 -2.47 3.45
N GLY A 89 -11.04 -1.84 2.34
CA GLY A 89 -10.40 -0.63 1.82
C GLY A 89 -11.38 0.20 1.02
N MET A 90 -10.86 1.07 0.17
CA MET A 90 -11.64 1.90 -0.74
C MET A 90 -11.39 1.51 -2.19
N ALA A 91 -12.44 1.48 -3.00
CA ALA A 91 -12.32 1.34 -4.44
C ALA A 91 -12.74 2.62 -5.14
N TYR A 92 -11.98 3.00 -6.16
CA TYR A 92 -12.18 4.21 -6.96
C TYR A 92 -12.42 3.83 -8.41
N ARG A 93 -13.50 4.32 -9.00
CA ARG A 93 -13.81 4.12 -10.42
C ARG A 93 -13.27 5.30 -11.24
N VAL A 94 -12.31 5.02 -12.08
CA VAL A 94 -11.64 5.98 -12.96
C VAL A 94 -12.17 5.82 -14.37
N ALA A 95 -12.45 6.94 -15.03
CA ALA A 95 -12.88 6.95 -16.43
C ALA A 95 -11.83 6.28 -17.33
N GLY A 96 -12.26 5.49 -18.32
CA GLY A 96 -11.36 4.79 -19.24
C GLY A 96 -10.35 5.72 -19.92
N ASN A 97 -10.81 6.84 -20.44
CA ASN A 97 -9.95 7.86 -21.05
C ASN A 97 -8.95 8.56 -20.10
N ARG A 98 -9.04 8.30 -18.79
CA ARG A 98 -8.09 8.78 -17.77
C ARG A 98 -7.28 7.64 -17.16
N ALA A 99 -7.64 6.38 -17.49
CA ALA A 99 -7.03 5.20 -16.86
C ALA A 99 -5.51 5.15 -17.05
N HIS A 100 -5.02 5.48 -18.23
CA HIS A 100 -3.58 5.47 -18.54
C HIS A 100 -2.81 6.50 -17.68
N ASP A 101 -3.29 7.74 -17.59
CA ASP A 101 -2.66 8.80 -16.80
C ASP A 101 -2.65 8.45 -15.31
N VAL A 102 -3.81 7.99 -14.78
CA VAL A 102 -3.95 7.65 -13.37
C VAL A 102 -3.09 6.45 -12.99
N LEU A 103 -3.05 5.41 -13.81
CA LEU A 103 -2.23 4.23 -13.54
C LEU A 103 -0.73 4.52 -13.71
N GLY A 104 -0.37 5.44 -14.60
CA GLY A 104 0.99 5.98 -14.70
C GLY A 104 1.40 6.73 -13.44
N TYR A 105 0.55 7.63 -12.94
CA TYR A 105 0.77 8.34 -11.67
C TYR A 105 0.94 7.36 -10.50
N LEU A 106 0.07 6.36 -10.39
CA LEU A 106 0.16 5.36 -9.34
C LEU A 106 1.43 4.51 -9.44
N TRP A 107 1.84 4.16 -10.66
CA TRP A 107 3.12 3.50 -10.88
C TRP A 107 4.28 4.32 -10.34
N ASP A 108 4.33 5.60 -10.69
CA ASP A 108 5.41 6.49 -10.27
C ASP A 108 5.44 6.69 -8.76
N ARG A 109 4.28 6.64 -8.10
CA ARG A 109 4.14 6.74 -6.64
C ARG A 109 4.57 5.47 -5.91
N GLU A 110 4.18 4.29 -6.41
CA GLU A 110 4.32 3.02 -5.66
C GLU A 110 5.57 2.23 -6.08
N MET A 111 6.06 2.38 -7.33
CA MET A 111 7.11 1.53 -7.90
C MET A 111 8.50 2.17 -7.82
N VAL A 112 8.86 2.73 -6.66
CA VAL A 112 10.17 3.39 -6.46
C VAL A 112 11.27 2.35 -6.30
N THR A 113 11.05 1.33 -5.49
CA THR A 113 12.05 0.29 -5.15
C THR A 113 11.72 -1.09 -5.74
N GLY A 114 10.51 -1.26 -6.30
CA GLY A 114 10.04 -2.56 -6.79
C GLY A 114 9.53 -3.50 -5.69
N VAL A 115 9.43 -3.04 -4.44
CA VAL A 115 8.88 -3.84 -3.33
C VAL A 115 7.39 -4.12 -3.49
N TYR A 116 6.72 -3.36 -4.33
CA TYR A 116 5.33 -3.63 -4.70
C TYR A 116 5.23 -4.30 -6.07
N GLN A 117 4.16 -5.07 -6.26
CA GLN A 117 3.80 -5.69 -7.53
C GLN A 117 2.41 -5.24 -7.94
N PRO A 118 2.23 -4.63 -9.13
CA PRO A 118 0.92 -4.29 -9.64
C PRO A 118 0.13 -5.58 -9.93
N ARG A 119 -1.13 -5.61 -9.50
CA ARG A 119 -2.03 -6.75 -9.72
C ARG A 119 -3.44 -6.27 -10.07
N THR A 120 -4.15 -7.13 -10.77
CA THR A 120 -5.58 -7.01 -10.96
C THR A 120 -6.28 -8.10 -10.14
N LEU A 121 -6.99 -7.69 -9.09
CA LEU A 121 -7.65 -8.58 -8.14
C LEU A 121 -9.16 -8.36 -8.17
N SER A 122 -9.92 -9.34 -7.69
CA SER A 122 -11.37 -9.21 -7.54
C SER A 122 -11.72 -8.67 -6.16
N ALA A 123 -12.42 -7.54 -6.13
CA ALA A 123 -12.96 -6.94 -4.90
C ALA A 123 -14.49 -6.89 -4.96
N HIS A 124 -15.14 -6.81 -3.80
CA HIS A 124 -16.57 -6.56 -3.69
C HIS A 124 -16.79 -5.09 -3.33
N VAL A 125 -17.49 -4.37 -4.21
CA VAL A 125 -17.84 -2.96 -4.05
C VAL A 125 -19.36 -2.87 -4.09
N ASN A 126 -19.99 -2.38 -3.02
CA ASN A 126 -21.45 -2.28 -2.92
C ASN A 126 -22.17 -3.59 -3.30
N GLY A 127 -21.65 -4.73 -2.82
CA GLY A 127 -22.20 -6.06 -3.10
C GLY A 127 -21.88 -6.64 -4.51
N ARG A 128 -21.21 -5.88 -5.37
CA ARG A 128 -20.85 -6.33 -6.72
C ARG A 128 -19.37 -6.70 -6.80
N LYS A 129 -19.08 -7.81 -7.46
CA LYS A 129 -17.70 -8.23 -7.73
C LYS A 129 -17.16 -7.45 -8.92
N VAL A 130 -16.07 -6.72 -8.72
CA VAL A 130 -15.36 -5.93 -9.74
C VAL A 130 -13.88 -6.30 -9.79
N ARG A 131 -13.23 -6.06 -10.91
CA ARG A 131 -11.78 -6.21 -11.02
C ARG A 131 -11.11 -4.89 -10.73
N CYS A 132 -10.24 -4.87 -9.71
CA CYS A 132 -9.52 -3.66 -9.28
C CYS A 132 -8.03 -3.81 -9.53
N ARG A 133 -7.39 -2.75 -10.01
CA ARG A 133 -5.94 -2.58 -9.99
C ARG A 133 -5.51 -2.24 -8.56
N THR A 134 -4.42 -2.83 -8.11
CA THR A 134 -3.82 -2.55 -6.78
C THR A 134 -2.36 -2.94 -6.78
N PHE A 135 -1.64 -2.63 -5.70
CA PHE A 135 -0.24 -2.97 -5.50
C PHE A 135 -0.11 -3.89 -4.29
N THR A 136 0.59 -5.01 -4.45
CA THR A 136 0.77 -6.03 -3.41
C THR A 136 2.23 -6.14 -3.03
N ALA A 137 2.54 -6.55 -1.80
CA ALA A 137 3.91 -6.79 -1.38
C ALA A 137 4.59 -7.90 -2.20
N ALA A 138 5.79 -7.63 -2.69
CA ALA A 138 6.65 -8.60 -3.38
C ALA A 138 7.41 -9.42 -2.34
N ARG A 139 6.91 -10.60 -1.99
CA ARG A 139 7.49 -11.46 -0.92
C ARG A 139 8.94 -11.88 -1.13
N GLY A 140 9.46 -11.83 -2.35
CA GLY A 140 10.86 -12.12 -2.67
C GLY A 140 11.77 -10.89 -2.64
N HIS A 141 11.24 -9.71 -2.36
CA HIS A 141 12.03 -8.48 -2.32
C HIS A 141 12.78 -8.32 -0.99
N VAL A 142 13.97 -7.73 -1.01
CA VAL A 142 14.82 -7.55 0.19
C VAL A 142 14.13 -6.71 1.28
N GLN A 143 13.26 -5.78 0.91
CA GLN A 143 12.47 -5.00 1.85
C GLN A 143 11.24 -5.73 2.42
N TYR A 144 10.95 -6.96 1.98
CA TYR A 144 9.83 -7.68 2.56
C TYR A 144 10.18 -8.22 3.95
N ALA A 145 9.57 -7.64 4.99
CA ALA A 145 9.81 -8.00 6.39
C ALA A 145 9.17 -9.34 6.80
N GLY A 146 8.30 -9.87 5.96
CA GLY A 146 7.57 -11.08 6.30
C GLY A 146 6.46 -10.86 7.33
N ARG A 147 6.11 -11.94 8.03
CA ARG A 147 5.10 -11.92 9.09
C ARG A 147 5.76 -11.67 10.44
N LEU A 148 5.61 -10.47 10.95
CA LEU A 148 6.05 -10.07 12.28
C LEU A 148 4.90 -10.24 13.29
N SER A 149 5.22 -10.53 14.55
CA SER A 149 4.26 -10.46 15.66
C SER A 149 3.88 -8.99 15.96
N ILE A 150 2.79 -8.79 16.68
CA ILE A 150 2.38 -7.45 17.14
C ILE A 150 3.49 -6.78 17.95
N ALA A 151 4.16 -7.53 18.84
CA ALA A 151 5.22 -7.02 19.68
C ALA A 151 6.46 -6.59 18.86
N GLU A 152 6.92 -7.41 17.92
CA GLU A 152 8.03 -7.07 17.03
C GLU A 152 7.70 -5.85 16.16
N THR A 153 6.51 -5.81 15.57
CA THR A 153 6.04 -4.69 14.77
C THR A 153 5.99 -3.39 15.59
N ALA A 154 5.42 -3.46 16.80
CA ALA A 154 5.33 -2.31 17.70
C ALA A 154 6.71 -1.79 18.14
N ALA A 155 7.64 -2.68 18.47
CA ALA A 155 9.00 -2.31 18.88
C ALA A 155 9.74 -1.58 17.74
N MET A 156 9.63 -2.06 16.52
CA MET A 156 10.22 -1.41 15.36
C MET A 156 9.60 -0.02 15.11
N ILE A 157 8.27 0.05 15.09
CA ILE A 157 7.54 1.30 14.82
C ILE A 157 7.82 2.34 15.91
N ALA A 158 7.89 1.94 17.18
CA ALA A 158 8.12 2.85 18.30
C ALA A 158 9.48 3.58 18.22
N SER A 159 10.51 2.91 17.67
CA SER A 159 11.89 3.41 17.66
C SER A 159 12.34 4.06 16.36
N ALA A 160 11.58 3.89 15.27
CA ALA A 160 12.00 4.29 13.93
C ALA A 160 11.50 5.69 13.54
N SER A 161 12.37 6.45 12.86
CA SER A 161 12.04 7.74 12.24
C SER A 161 12.90 7.95 11.00
N GLY A 162 12.32 8.50 9.95
CA GLY A 162 13.00 8.82 8.69
C GLY A 162 12.64 10.21 8.18
N VAL A 163 12.97 10.49 6.92
CA VAL A 163 12.73 11.81 6.31
C VAL A 163 11.24 12.19 6.25
N GLY A 164 10.34 11.21 6.19
CA GLY A 164 8.89 11.41 6.22
C GLY A 164 8.30 11.49 7.64
N GLY A 165 9.14 11.57 8.68
CA GLY A 165 8.74 11.64 10.09
C GLY A 165 8.74 10.29 10.78
N SER A 166 8.27 10.27 12.05
CA SER A 166 8.30 9.07 12.87
C SER A 166 7.37 7.97 12.31
N ASN A 167 7.77 6.72 12.50
CA ASN A 167 6.93 5.58 12.12
C ASN A 167 5.71 5.47 13.04
N ARG A 168 5.84 5.91 14.30
CA ARG A 168 4.72 6.04 15.26
C ARG A 168 3.61 6.94 14.71
N SER A 169 3.97 8.13 14.22
CA SER A 169 2.98 9.05 13.62
C SER A 169 2.33 8.46 12.37
N TYR A 170 3.08 7.72 11.56
CA TYR A 170 2.53 7.04 10.38
C TYR A 170 1.49 5.98 10.77
N LEU A 171 1.76 5.16 11.79
CA LEU A 171 0.80 4.19 12.32
C LEU A 171 -0.44 4.90 12.90
N ALA A 172 -0.26 5.90 13.76
CA ALA A 172 -1.36 6.63 14.40
C ALA A 172 -2.28 7.29 13.36
N ASN A 173 -1.70 7.98 12.38
CA ASN A 173 -2.46 8.60 11.29
C ASN A 173 -3.19 7.55 10.43
N THR A 174 -2.55 6.41 10.18
CA THR A 174 -3.20 5.31 9.44
C THR A 174 -4.43 4.80 10.18
N VAL A 175 -4.32 4.52 11.48
CA VAL A 175 -5.44 4.03 12.29
C VAL A 175 -6.54 5.09 12.38
N ALA A 176 -6.20 6.36 12.63
CA ALA A 176 -7.17 7.45 12.65
C ALA A 176 -8.00 7.53 11.35
N HIS A 177 -7.35 7.47 10.19
CA HIS A 177 -8.06 7.47 8.91
C HIS A 177 -8.91 6.22 8.68
N LEU A 178 -8.48 5.05 9.18
CA LEU A 178 -9.31 3.85 9.14
C LEU A 178 -10.58 4.04 9.97
N ASP A 179 -10.46 4.62 11.16
CA ASP A 179 -11.59 4.90 12.06
C ASP A 179 -12.56 5.92 11.44
N GLU A 180 -12.05 6.99 10.83
CA GLU A 180 -12.85 7.98 10.08
C GLU A 180 -13.65 7.34 8.94
N LEU A 181 -13.09 6.32 8.30
CA LEU A 181 -13.74 5.55 7.24
C LEU A 181 -14.65 4.41 7.78
N GLY A 182 -14.72 4.22 9.10
CA GLY A 182 -15.45 3.12 9.70
C GLY A 182 -14.86 1.73 9.43
N ILE A 183 -13.55 1.67 9.16
CA ILE A 183 -12.83 0.44 8.82
C ILE A 183 -12.12 -0.08 10.07
N GLY A 184 -12.67 -1.12 10.70
CA GLY A 184 -12.00 -1.83 11.79
C GLY A 184 -10.84 -2.71 11.27
N ASP A 185 -9.63 -2.46 11.76
CA ASP A 185 -8.45 -3.30 11.50
C ASP A 185 -7.83 -3.73 12.84
N GLY A 186 -8.28 -4.88 13.35
CA GLY A 186 -7.88 -5.38 14.67
C GLY A 186 -6.36 -5.46 14.88
N PRO A 187 -5.58 -6.01 13.94
CA PRO A 187 -4.12 -6.03 14.02
C PRO A 187 -3.48 -4.64 14.13
N LEU A 188 -3.85 -3.67 13.29
CA LEU A 188 -3.28 -2.33 13.32
C LEU A 188 -3.62 -1.60 14.63
N HIS A 189 -4.86 -1.72 15.11
CA HIS A 189 -5.28 -1.17 16.40
C HIS A 189 -4.52 -1.81 17.58
N ALA A 190 -4.25 -3.12 17.51
CA ALA A 190 -3.47 -3.79 18.53
C ALA A 190 -2.00 -3.32 18.54
N ILE A 191 -1.41 -3.13 17.37
CA ILE A 191 -0.06 -2.56 17.25
C ILE A 191 -0.02 -1.14 17.84
N LEU A 192 -1.01 -0.28 17.50
CA LEU A 192 -1.07 1.09 18.04
C LEU A 192 -1.14 1.10 19.57
N ARG A 193 -2.06 0.33 20.16
CA ARG A 193 -2.14 0.21 21.64
C ARG A 193 -0.83 -0.26 22.28
N THR A 194 -0.13 -1.19 21.63
CA THR A 194 1.18 -1.67 22.13
C THR A 194 2.25 -0.59 22.06
N VAL A 195 2.27 0.21 20.99
CA VAL A 195 3.19 1.34 20.81
C VAL A 195 2.91 2.48 21.80
N GLU A 196 1.65 2.68 22.19
CA GLU A 196 1.23 3.73 23.14
C GLU A 196 1.48 3.34 24.60
N ALA A 197 1.48 2.04 24.88
CA ALA A 197 1.71 1.51 26.24
C ALA A 197 3.19 1.41 26.63
N GLY A 198 4.12 1.52 25.68
CA GLY A 198 5.57 1.47 25.90
C GLY A 198 6.24 2.79 25.64
#